data_f50dfe0bd2989a9dc16a7223caf84676
#
_entry.id   f50dfe0bd2989a9dc16a7223caf84676
#
_cell.length_a   1.000
_cell.length_b   1.000
_cell.length_c   1.000
_cell.angle_alpha   90.00
_cell.angle_beta   90.00
_cell.angle_gamma   90.00
#
_symmetry.space_group_name_H-M   'P 1'
#
loop_
_entity.id
_entity.type
_entity.pdbx_description
1 polymer ?
#
loop_
_entity_poly.entity_id
_entity_poly.type
_entity_poly.pdbx_seq_one_letter_code
_entity_poly.pdbx_strand_id
1 'polypeptide(L)'
;TDLIVNGVKEIVLNYDIDSICFDDYFYPTKDKNIDKSAYKSYKDSGGKKSLQDFRRDNINNMVKSVYSAIKSIKSNVTFGISPASNIDYDYSTIYADVIKWSRNEGYVDYICPQIYFGFKNENQPFMQTTKLWCDNATCKLYVALPMYKSGQKDEFAGESGKNEFIKEKDIVSRQVTYLSKLEQVSGFYIFSYTSLKDNEETS
;
A
#
# COMPACT_ATOMS: atom_id res chain seq x y z
N THR A 1 -3.08 -3.79 18.63
CA THR A 1 -4.07 -2.87 18.03
C THR A 1 -4.14 -1.57 18.80
N ASP A 2 -4.36 -1.59 20.12
CA ASP A 2 -4.62 -0.39 20.92
C ASP A 2 -3.51 0.65 20.88
N LEU A 3 -2.24 0.24 20.90
CA LEU A 3 -1.10 1.13 20.78
C LEU A 3 -1.16 1.95 19.48
N ILE A 4 -1.46 1.28 18.34
CA ILE A 4 -1.55 1.92 17.03
C ILE A 4 -2.75 2.88 16.99
N VAL A 5 -3.91 2.41 17.45
CA VAL A 5 -5.13 3.22 17.49
C VAL A 5 -4.95 4.47 18.36
N ASN A 6 -4.29 4.33 19.51
CA ASN A 6 -4.04 5.46 20.42
C ASN A 6 -3.05 6.46 19.82
N GLY A 7 -1.98 5.99 19.15
CA GLY A 7 -1.08 6.87 18.44
C GLY A 7 -1.77 7.65 17.31
N VAL A 8 -2.63 6.98 16.53
CA VAL A 8 -3.44 7.64 15.51
C VAL A 8 -4.40 8.68 16.11
N LYS A 9 -5.08 8.35 17.22
CA LYS A 9 -5.95 9.30 17.92
C LYS A 9 -5.17 10.54 18.37
N GLU A 10 -3.99 10.33 18.94
CA GLU A 10 -3.12 11.43 19.37
C GLU A 10 -2.79 12.38 18.20
N ILE A 11 -2.41 11.82 17.05
CA ILE A 11 -2.11 12.61 15.85
C ILE A 11 -3.34 13.40 15.39
N VAL A 12 -4.49 12.73 15.24
CA VAL A 12 -5.72 13.37 14.75
C VAL A 12 -6.23 14.46 15.70
N LEU A 13 -6.06 14.28 17.01
CA LEU A 13 -6.48 15.26 18.01
C LEU A 13 -5.61 16.51 18.03
N ASN A 14 -4.29 16.33 17.92
CA ASN A 14 -3.34 17.39 18.24
C ASN A 14 -2.79 18.11 17.00
N TYR A 15 -2.98 17.56 15.78
CA TYR A 15 -2.45 18.14 14.56
C TYR A 15 -3.55 18.45 13.56
N ASP A 16 -3.34 19.52 12.78
CA ASP A 16 -4.21 19.89 11.67
C ASP A 16 -3.73 19.15 10.42
N ILE A 17 -4.33 17.98 10.20
CA ILE A 17 -3.99 17.07 9.09
C ILE A 17 -5.22 16.75 8.26
N ASP A 18 -5.03 16.52 6.97
CA ASP A 18 -6.07 16.13 6.01
C ASP A 18 -6.20 14.62 5.87
N SER A 19 -5.10 13.89 6.12
CA SER A 19 -5.04 12.46 5.89
C SER A 19 -4.01 11.74 6.77
N ILE A 20 -4.27 10.46 7.05
CA ILE A 20 -3.28 9.50 7.53
C ILE A 20 -3.13 8.41 6.47
N CYS A 21 -1.89 8.08 6.11
CA CYS A 21 -1.57 6.97 5.24
C CYS A 21 -0.68 5.96 5.95
N PHE A 22 -1.09 4.69 5.95
CA PHE A 22 -0.23 3.60 6.42
C PHE A 22 0.57 3.03 5.26
N ASP A 23 1.80 2.62 5.57
CA ASP A 23 2.68 1.87 4.68
C ASP A 23 2.32 0.37 4.68
N ASP A 24 3.08 -0.46 3.97
CA ASP A 24 2.84 -1.90 3.76
C ASP A 24 3.41 -2.82 4.86
N TYR A 25 3.89 -2.29 5.96
CA TYR A 25 4.52 -3.04 7.05
C TYR A 25 3.50 -3.64 8.01
N PHE A 26 2.88 -4.78 7.62
CA PHE A 26 1.93 -5.51 8.46
C PHE A 26 2.62 -6.64 9.23
N TYR A 27 2.50 -7.90 8.79
CA TYR A 27 3.24 -8.99 9.44
C TYR A 27 4.68 -9.03 8.89
N PRO A 28 5.70 -8.97 9.78
CA PRO A 28 7.11 -8.91 9.34
C PRO A 28 7.66 -10.25 8.87
N THR A 29 6.95 -11.36 9.13
CA THR A 29 7.44 -12.71 8.84
C THR A 29 6.30 -13.72 8.78
N LYS A 30 6.55 -14.83 8.07
CA LYS A 30 5.69 -16.04 8.08
C LYS A 30 5.99 -16.99 9.24
N ASP A 31 7.02 -16.72 10.06
CA ASP A 31 7.38 -17.57 11.19
C ASP A 31 6.16 -17.76 12.12
N LYS A 32 5.86 -19.03 12.42
CA LYS A 32 4.73 -19.41 13.26
C LYS A 32 4.94 -19.10 14.75
N ASN A 33 6.16 -18.76 15.13
CA ASN A 33 6.50 -18.48 16.52
C ASN A 33 6.21 -17.04 16.93
N ILE A 34 6.14 -16.10 15.99
CA ILE A 34 5.98 -14.65 16.29
C ILE A 34 4.70 -14.35 17.08
N ASP A 35 3.64 -15.09 16.81
CA ASP A 35 2.33 -14.92 17.43
C ASP A 35 1.75 -16.22 18.02
N LYS A 36 2.62 -17.21 18.30
CA LYS A 36 2.25 -18.56 18.76
C LYS A 36 1.36 -18.54 20.02
N SER A 37 1.68 -17.70 20.99
CA SER A 37 0.91 -17.59 22.23
C SER A 37 -0.50 -17.01 21.97
N ALA A 38 -0.58 -15.97 21.15
CA ALA A 38 -1.85 -15.34 20.78
C ALA A 38 -2.75 -16.30 19.99
N TYR A 39 -2.15 -17.03 19.01
CA TYR A 39 -2.90 -18.03 18.24
C TYR A 39 -3.35 -19.21 19.13
N LYS A 40 -2.49 -19.65 20.07
CA LYS A 40 -2.87 -20.69 21.03
C LYS A 40 -4.05 -20.25 21.87
N SER A 41 -4.01 -19.07 22.45
CA SER A 41 -5.12 -18.51 23.24
C SER A 41 -6.43 -18.43 22.43
N TYR A 42 -6.34 -18.01 21.16
CA TYR A 42 -7.48 -18.00 20.23
C TYR A 42 -8.04 -19.44 20.04
N LYS A 43 -7.20 -20.44 19.85
CA LYS A 43 -7.63 -21.85 19.70
C LYS A 43 -8.24 -22.41 20.98
N ASP A 44 -7.64 -22.11 22.15
CA ASP A 44 -8.13 -22.55 23.46
C ASP A 44 -9.52 -21.94 23.79
N SER A 45 -9.82 -20.76 23.28
CA SER A 45 -11.14 -20.13 23.37
C SER A 45 -12.17 -20.61 22.33
N GLY A 46 -11.86 -21.68 21.62
CA GLY A 46 -12.78 -22.28 20.63
C GLY A 46 -12.65 -21.71 19.20
N GLY A 47 -11.63 -20.92 18.92
CA GLY A 47 -11.36 -20.39 17.60
C GLY A 47 -11.10 -21.47 16.55
N LYS A 48 -11.75 -21.36 15.38
CA LYS A 48 -11.70 -22.40 14.33
C LYS A 48 -10.83 -22.02 13.12
N LYS A 49 -10.42 -20.77 12.97
CA LYS A 49 -9.67 -20.29 11.80
C LYS A 49 -8.26 -20.89 11.72
N SER A 50 -7.72 -20.96 10.50
CA SER A 50 -6.32 -21.24 10.27
C SER A 50 -5.43 -20.11 10.85
N LEU A 51 -4.13 -20.36 11.00
CA LEU A 51 -3.19 -19.32 11.44
C LEU A 51 -3.18 -18.12 10.45
N GLN A 52 -3.23 -18.40 9.16
CA GLN A 52 -3.26 -17.37 8.13
C GLN A 52 -4.53 -16.50 8.23
N ASP A 53 -5.69 -17.13 8.41
CA ASP A 53 -6.95 -16.39 8.56
C ASP A 53 -7.02 -15.63 9.87
N PHE A 54 -6.48 -16.20 10.95
CA PHE A 54 -6.33 -15.50 12.23
C PHE A 54 -5.48 -14.23 12.09
N ARG A 55 -4.35 -14.32 11.38
CA ARG A 55 -3.48 -13.16 11.11
C ARG A 55 -4.17 -12.11 10.27
N ARG A 56 -4.83 -12.50 9.17
CA ARG A 56 -5.61 -11.57 8.33
C ARG A 56 -6.71 -10.88 9.12
N ASP A 57 -7.41 -11.61 9.96
CA ASP A 57 -8.45 -11.01 10.81
C ASP A 57 -7.88 -9.99 11.79
N ASN A 58 -6.73 -10.27 12.40
CA ASN A 58 -6.08 -9.32 13.31
C ASN A 58 -5.73 -8.00 12.59
N ILE A 59 -5.20 -8.10 11.37
CA ILE A 59 -4.91 -6.91 10.55
C ILE A 59 -6.21 -6.22 10.12
N ASN A 60 -7.20 -6.95 9.64
CA ASN A 60 -8.50 -6.40 9.26
C ASN A 60 -9.15 -5.64 10.41
N ASN A 61 -9.12 -6.21 11.61
CA ASN A 61 -9.67 -5.57 12.81
C ASN A 61 -8.89 -4.32 13.21
N MET A 62 -7.57 -4.35 13.09
CA MET A 62 -6.70 -3.20 13.35
C MET A 62 -7.01 -2.05 12.38
N VAL A 63 -7.05 -2.31 11.06
CA VAL A 63 -7.36 -1.33 10.03
C VAL A 63 -8.75 -0.71 10.25
N LYS A 64 -9.76 -1.54 10.53
CA LYS A 64 -11.11 -1.09 10.84
C LYS A 64 -11.17 -0.22 12.10
N SER A 65 -10.41 -0.58 13.15
CA SER A 65 -10.35 0.16 14.40
C SER A 65 -9.71 1.53 14.19
N VAL A 66 -8.65 1.61 13.39
CA VAL A 66 -7.99 2.88 13.03
C VAL A 66 -8.96 3.77 12.26
N TYR A 67 -9.60 3.24 11.21
CA TYR A 67 -10.61 3.99 10.44
C TYR A 67 -11.69 4.58 11.35
N SER A 68 -12.30 3.72 12.17
CA SER A 68 -13.37 4.14 13.10
C SER A 68 -12.90 5.20 14.08
N ALA A 69 -11.67 5.07 14.60
CA ALA A 69 -11.09 6.05 15.52
C ALA A 69 -10.90 7.43 14.85
N ILE A 70 -10.35 7.46 13.63
CA ILE A 70 -10.18 8.70 12.86
C ILE A 70 -11.54 9.36 12.63
N LYS A 71 -12.51 8.61 12.10
CA LYS A 71 -13.83 9.15 11.75
C LYS A 71 -14.64 9.61 12.95
N SER A 72 -14.41 9.02 14.13
CA SER A 72 -15.07 9.46 15.38
C SER A 72 -14.53 10.78 15.92
N ILE A 73 -13.30 11.16 15.58
CA ILE A 73 -12.64 12.39 16.05
C ILE A 73 -12.81 13.52 15.02
N LYS A 74 -12.39 13.27 13.78
CA LYS A 74 -12.49 14.21 12.65
C LYS A 74 -12.97 13.47 11.41
N SER A 75 -14.26 13.54 11.09
CA SER A 75 -14.86 12.79 9.97
C SER A 75 -14.31 13.17 8.58
N ASN A 76 -13.78 14.39 8.44
CA ASN A 76 -13.17 14.90 7.23
C ASN A 76 -11.72 14.41 7.00
N VAL A 77 -11.03 13.95 8.05
CA VAL A 77 -9.68 13.37 7.88
C VAL A 77 -9.79 12.02 7.15
N THR A 78 -9.07 11.88 6.05
CA THR A 78 -9.07 10.65 5.26
C THR A 78 -8.05 9.65 5.80
N PHE A 79 -8.36 8.36 5.62
CA PHE A 79 -7.44 7.27 5.95
C PHE A 79 -7.18 6.41 4.73
N GLY A 80 -5.91 6.23 4.40
CA GLY A 80 -5.48 5.37 3.30
C GLY A 80 -4.37 4.41 3.69
N ILE A 81 -4.13 3.46 2.81
CA ILE A 81 -3.04 2.50 2.93
C ILE A 81 -2.28 2.46 1.61
N SER A 82 -0.95 2.43 1.70
CA SER A 82 -0.02 2.26 0.58
C SER A 82 0.55 0.84 0.61
N PRO A 83 -0.17 -0.18 0.09
CA PRO A 83 0.25 -1.57 0.12
C PRO A 83 1.33 -1.84 -0.93
N ALA A 84 1.94 -3.03 -0.87
CA ALA A 84 2.74 -3.52 -1.97
C ALA A 84 1.90 -3.59 -3.26
N SER A 85 2.55 -3.53 -4.41
CA SER A 85 1.84 -3.63 -5.70
C SER A 85 1.30 -5.02 -6.00
N ASN A 86 1.88 -6.05 -5.36
CA ASN A 86 1.51 -7.45 -5.55
C ASN A 86 0.44 -7.87 -4.55
N ILE A 87 -0.81 -7.95 -5.00
CA ILE A 87 -1.98 -8.30 -4.20
C ILE A 87 -1.84 -9.68 -3.53
N ASP A 88 -1.27 -10.65 -4.25
CA ASP A 88 -1.05 -12.00 -3.71
C ASP A 88 0.02 -12.02 -2.61
N TYR A 89 1.05 -11.21 -2.75
CA TYR A 89 2.06 -11.01 -1.70
C TYR A 89 1.42 -10.39 -0.45
N ASP A 90 0.63 -9.33 -0.60
CA ASP A 90 -0.09 -8.70 0.49
C ASP A 90 -0.95 -9.73 1.24
N TYR A 91 -1.76 -10.48 0.52
CA TYR A 91 -2.69 -11.44 1.10
C TYR A 91 -2.00 -12.64 1.76
N SER A 92 -1.00 -13.23 1.08
CA SER A 92 -0.41 -14.52 1.47
C SER A 92 0.84 -14.41 2.33
N THR A 93 1.55 -13.27 2.27
CA THR A 93 2.86 -13.10 2.91
C THR A 93 2.79 -12.17 4.12
N ILE A 94 2.18 -11.02 3.97
CA ILE A 94 2.03 -10.05 5.06
C ILE A 94 0.62 -10.01 5.65
N TYR A 95 -0.27 -10.91 5.19
CA TYR A 95 -1.64 -11.12 5.67
C TYR A 95 -2.53 -9.88 5.60
N ALA A 96 -2.27 -9.00 4.65
CA ALA A 96 -3.01 -7.79 4.37
C ALA A 96 -4.07 -8.06 3.29
N ASP A 97 -5.35 -8.00 3.66
CA ASP A 97 -6.48 -8.25 2.76
C ASP A 97 -6.90 -6.94 2.06
N VAL A 98 -5.98 -6.40 1.26
CA VAL A 98 -6.09 -5.08 0.61
C VAL A 98 -7.32 -4.96 -0.29
N ILE A 99 -7.73 -6.05 -0.92
CA ILE A 99 -8.93 -6.08 -1.76
C ILE A 99 -10.19 -5.95 -0.91
N LYS A 100 -10.25 -6.64 0.22
CA LYS A 100 -11.34 -6.47 1.18
C LYS A 100 -11.46 -5.03 1.66
N TRP A 101 -10.32 -4.40 1.99
CA TRP A 101 -10.33 -3.03 2.50
C TRP A 101 -10.78 -2.04 1.44
N SER A 102 -10.37 -2.22 0.19
CA SER A 102 -10.75 -1.33 -0.91
C SER A 102 -12.20 -1.48 -1.36
N ARG A 103 -12.84 -2.63 -1.08
CA ARG A 103 -14.20 -2.96 -1.53
C ARG A 103 -15.28 -2.80 -0.48
N ASN A 104 -14.90 -2.65 0.78
CA ASN A 104 -15.88 -2.58 1.88
C ASN A 104 -15.72 -1.30 2.67
N GLU A 105 -16.83 -0.70 3.02
CA GLU A 105 -16.84 0.48 3.88
C GLU A 105 -16.27 0.19 5.28
N GLY A 106 -15.74 1.23 5.92
CA GLY A 106 -15.24 1.16 7.28
C GLY A 106 -13.80 0.66 7.41
N TYR A 107 -13.04 0.56 6.31
CA TYR A 107 -11.63 0.21 6.30
C TYR A 107 -10.73 1.35 5.87
N VAL A 108 -10.93 1.88 4.66
CA VAL A 108 -10.11 2.96 4.10
C VAL A 108 -10.97 3.90 3.25
N ASP A 109 -10.53 5.15 3.09
CA ASP A 109 -11.09 6.09 2.13
C ASP A 109 -10.43 5.97 0.76
N TYR A 110 -9.15 5.53 0.74
CA TYR A 110 -8.38 5.33 -0.48
C TYR A 110 -7.30 4.26 -0.30
N ILE A 111 -6.80 3.76 -1.45
CA ILE A 111 -5.65 2.87 -1.50
C ILE A 111 -4.62 3.41 -2.50
N CYS A 112 -3.33 3.25 -2.18
CA CYS A 112 -2.23 3.80 -2.96
C CYS A 112 -1.12 2.76 -3.15
N PRO A 113 -1.31 1.71 -4.00
CA PRO A 113 -0.31 0.68 -4.20
C PRO A 113 1.03 1.24 -4.67
N GLN A 114 2.11 0.67 -4.16
CA GLN A 114 3.50 1.03 -4.48
C GLN A 114 3.92 0.38 -5.80
N ILE A 115 3.51 0.95 -6.93
CA ILE A 115 3.85 0.42 -8.27
C ILE A 115 5.23 0.95 -8.68
N TYR A 116 6.26 0.49 -7.99
CA TYR A 116 7.64 0.93 -8.16
C TYR A 116 8.37 0.17 -9.28
N PHE A 117 7.72 0.02 -10.44
CA PHE A 117 8.21 -0.75 -11.58
C PHE A 117 8.19 0.08 -12.86
N GLY A 118 9.10 -0.25 -13.77
CA GLY A 118 9.12 0.28 -15.12
C GLY A 118 8.09 -0.39 -16.04
N PHE A 119 7.95 0.14 -17.24
CA PHE A 119 7.06 -0.42 -18.26
C PHE A 119 7.53 -1.79 -18.77
N LYS A 120 8.87 -2.02 -18.75
CA LYS A 120 9.53 -3.23 -19.22
C LYS A 120 9.89 -4.23 -18.11
N ASN A 121 9.42 -3.98 -16.88
CA ASN A 121 9.62 -4.95 -15.80
C ASN A 121 8.93 -6.27 -16.15
N GLU A 122 9.69 -7.40 -16.12
CA GLU A 122 9.18 -8.71 -16.56
C GLU A 122 8.24 -9.37 -15.56
N ASN A 123 8.35 -9.00 -14.28
CA ASN A 123 7.56 -9.61 -13.20
C ASN A 123 6.26 -8.84 -12.92
N GLN A 124 6.37 -7.51 -12.89
CA GLN A 124 5.25 -6.60 -12.60
C GLN A 124 5.34 -5.36 -13.52
N PRO A 125 5.03 -5.49 -14.83
CA PRO A 125 5.06 -4.36 -15.74
C PRO A 125 4.08 -3.27 -15.27
N PHE A 126 4.51 -2.02 -15.29
CA PHE A 126 3.77 -0.88 -14.74
C PHE A 126 2.29 -0.84 -15.19
N MET A 127 2.06 -0.93 -16.51
CA MET A 127 0.70 -0.82 -17.05
C MET A 127 -0.22 -1.96 -16.61
N GLN A 128 0.27 -3.21 -16.66
CA GLN A 128 -0.49 -4.39 -16.28
C GLN A 128 -0.79 -4.39 -14.78
N THR A 129 0.20 -4.00 -13.96
CA THR A 129 0.03 -3.89 -12.52
C THR A 129 -0.98 -2.80 -12.17
N THR A 130 -0.90 -1.63 -12.82
CA THR A 130 -1.88 -0.56 -12.65
C THR A 130 -3.28 -1.01 -13.03
N LYS A 131 -3.42 -1.69 -14.18
CA LYS A 131 -4.71 -2.23 -14.61
C LYS A 131 -5.29 -3.22 -13.62
N LEU A 132 -4.47 -4.12 -13.07
CA LEU A 132 -4.91 -5.07 -12.04
C LEU A 132 -5.52 -4.34 -10.83
N TRP A 133 -4.92 -3.25 -10.39
CA TRP A 133 -5.47 -2.44 -9.31
C TRP A 133 -6.76 -1.71 -9.70
N CYS A 134 -6.83 -1.15 -10.91
CA CYS A 134 -8.05 -0.53 -11.43
C CYS A 134 -9.23 -1.53 -11.48
N ASP A 135 -8.96 -2.77 -11.86
CA ASP A 135 -9.99 -3.83 -11.97
C ASP A 135 -10.45 -4.34 -10.58
N ASN A 136 -9.66 -4.14 -9.53
CA ASN A 136 -9.90 -4.73 -8.22
C ASN A 136 -10.28 -3.74 -7.11
N ALA A 137 -9.78 -2.51 -7.12
CA ALA A 137 -10.11 -1.50 -6.11
C ALA A 137 -11.42 -0.77 -6.48
N THR A 138 -12.28 -0.54 -5.46
CA THR A 138 -13.54 0.22 -5.64
C THR A 138 -13.57 1.52 -4.85
N CYS A 139 -12.66 1.72 -3.90
CA CYS A 139 -12.43 3.01 -3.26
C CYS A 139 -11.57 3.91 -4.16
N LYS A 140 -11.28 5.15 -3.73
CA LYS A 140 -10.35 6.01 -4.45
C LYS A 140 -9.00 5.33 -4.61
N LEU A 141 -8.50 5.27 -5.85
CA LEU A 141 -7.21 4.66 -6.19
C LEU A 141 -6.20 5.75 -6.52
N TYR A 142 -5.13 5.80 -5.75
CA TYR A 142 -3.91 6.53 -6.09
C TYR A 142 -2.84 5.51 -6.48
N VAL A 143 -1.77 5.96 -7.13
CA VAL A 143 -0.63 5.09 -7.47
C VAL A 143 0.66 5.75 -6.99
N ALA A 144 1.45 5.02 -6.21
CA ALA A 144 2.76 5.50 -5.79
C ALA A 144 3.83 5.16 -6.84
N LEU A 145 4.61 6.18 -7.24
CA LEU A 145 5.59 6.15 -8.33
C LEU A 145 7.02 6.26 -7.80
N PRO A 146 8.00 5.58 -8.45
CA PRO A 146 9.34 5.40 -7.93
C PRO A 146 10.33 6.45 -8.44
N MET A 147 10.22 7.71 -8.06
CA MET A 147 11.19 8.73 -8.48
C MET A 147 12.63 8.40 -8.06
N TYR A 148 12.81 7.72 -6.92
CA TYR A 148 14.11 7.27 -6.45
C TYR A 148 14.83 6.29 -7.38
N LYS A 149 14.10 5.66 -8.31
CA LYS A 149 14.70 4.75 -9.31
C LYS A 149 15.24 5.47 -10.55
N SER A 150 14.88 6.73 -10.79
CA SER A 150 15.42 7.48 -11.94
C SER A 150 16.93 7.51 -11.91
N GLY A 151 17.55 7.14 -13.04
CA GLY A 151 18.99 6.98 -13.16
C GLY A 151 19.58 5.75 -12.46
N GLN A 152 18.75 4.90 -11.83
CA GLN A 152 19.21 3.72 -11.13
C GLN A 152 18.90 2.42 -11.89
N LYS A 153 19.70 1.39 -11.62
CA LYS A 153 19.46 0.05 -12.15
C LYS A 153 18.41 -0.66 -11.30
N ASP A 154 17.43 -1.29 -11.94
CA ASP A 154 16.43 -2.12 -11.26
C ASP A 154 16.79 -3.61 -11.36
N GLU A 155 17.52 -4.12 -10.38
CA GLU A 155 18.03 -5.50 -10.37
C GLU A 155 16.92 -6.56 -10.40
N PHE A 156 15.69 -6.20 -10.00
CA PHE A 156 14.55 -7.11 -9.92
C PHE A 156 13.61 -7.03 -11.13
N ALA A 157 13.97 -6.22 -12.14
CA ALA A 157 13.09 -5.96 -13.28
C ALA A 157 13.18 -7.01 -14.42
N GLY A 158 14.08 -7.98 -14.31
CA GLY A 158 14.43 -8.87 -15.41
C GLY A 158 15.35 -8.19 -16.44
N GLU A 159 15.79 -8.92 -17.44
CA GLU A 159 16.77 -8.40 -18.42
C GLU A 159 16.22 -7.23 -19.25
N SER A 160 14.95 -7.26 -19.60
CA SER A 160 14.29 -6.20 -20.39
C SER A 160 14.11 -4.89 -19.61
N GLY A 161 13.83 -4.97 -18.31
CA GLY A 161 13.54 -3.82 -17.47
C GLY A 161 14.72 -3.27 -16.68
N LYS A 162 15.80 -4.06 -16.52
CA LYS A 162 16.91 -3.81 -15.61
C LYS A 162 17.57 -2.43 -15.75
N ASN A 163 17.70 -1.94 -16.98
CA ASN A 163 18.32 -0.66 -17.27
C ASN A 163 17.32 0.40 -17.76
N GLU A 164 16.03 0.18 -17.60
CA GLU A 164 15.00 1.06 -18.13
C GLU A 164 15.10 2.46 -17.51
N PHE A 165 15.17 2.57 -16.18
CA PHE A 165 15.30 3.84 -15.46
C PHE A 165 16.64 4.57 -15.69
N ILE A 166 17.68 3.87 -16.19
CA ILE A 166 18.94 4.51 -16.62
C ILE A 166 18.81 5.10 -18.02
N LYS A 167 18.20 4.32 -18.94
CA LYS A 167 18.17 4.66 -20.37
C LYS A 167 17.06 5.65 -20.72
N GLU A 168 15.96 5.62 -19.99
CA GLU A 168 14.75 6.39 -20.26
C GLU A 168 14.55 7.40 -19.14
N LYS A 169 14.99 8.65 -19.37
CA LYS A 169 14.96 9.71 -18.34
C LYS A 169 13.55 10.26 -18.02
N ASP A 170 12.56 9.97 -18.88
CA ASP A 170 11.18 10.47 -18.79
C ASP A 170 10.19 9.42 -18.26
N ILE A 171 10.68 8.34 -17.66
CA ILE A 171 9.85 7.17 -17.31
C ILE A 171 8.72 7.53 -16.32
N VAL A 172 9.03 8.31 -15.28
CA VAL A 172 8.04 8.72 -14.27
C VAL A 172 7.04 9.70 -14.89
N SER A 173 7.48 10.63 -15.73
CA SER A 173 6.62 11.54 -16.48
C SER A 173 5.64 10.79 -17.39
N ARG A 174 6.11 9.75 -18.08
CA ARG A 174 5.23 8.86 -18.88
C ARG A 174 4.26 8.06 -18.03
N GLN A 175 4.67 7.64 -16.83
CA GLN A 175 3.79 6.97 -15.87
C GLN A 175 2.67 7.91 -15.44
N VAL A 176 2.97 9.16 -15.08
CA VAL A 176 1.97 10.18 -14.76
C VAL A 176 1.02 10.40 -15.94
N THR A 177 1.57 10.54 -17.16
CA THR A 177 0.77 10.71 -18.38
C THR A 177 -0.14 9.50 -18.66
N TYR A 178 0.29 8.30 -18.34
CA TYR A 178 -0.54 7.10 -18.46
C TYR A 178 -1.66 7.11 -17.43
N LEU A 179 -1.34 7.37 -16.16
CA LEU A 179 -2.33 7.40 -15.06
C LEU A 179 -3.41 8.45 -15.29
N SER A 180 -3.06 9.64 -15.83
CA SER A 180 -4.03 10.72 -16.08
C SER A 180 -5.10 10.38 -17.12
N LYS A 181 -4.93 9.28 -17.87
CA LYS A 181 -5.92 8.79 -18.86
C LYS A 181 -6.86 7.71 -18.29
N LEU A 182 -6.64 7.29 -17.04
CA LEU A 182 -7.42 6.24 -16.41
C LEU A 182 -8.46 6.86 -15.47
N GLU A 183 -9.73 6.70 -15.78
CA GLU A 183 -10.85 7.24 -14.99
C GLU A 183 -10.90 6.67 -13.56
N GLN A 184 -10.39 5.46 -13.36
CA GLN A 184 -10.35 4.80 -12.05
C GLN A 184 -9.27 5.36 -11.12
N VAL A 185 -8.28 6.08 -11.68
CA VAL A 185 -7.15 6.62 -10.90
C VAL A 185 -7.45 8.04 -10.47
N SER A 186 -7.49 8.28 -9.17
CA SER A 186 -7.76 9.60 -8.57
C SER A 186 -6.53 10.50 -8.51
N GLY A 187 -5.32 9.94 -8.71
CA GLY A 187 -4.07 10.69 -8.65
C GLY A 187 -2.86 9.79 -8.40
N PHE A 188 -1.75 10.39 -8.05
CA PHE A 188 -0.51 9.66 -7.80
C PHE A 188 0.28 10.26 -6.64
N TYR A 189 1.14 9.45 -6.03
CA TYR A 189 2.14 9.84 -5.04
C TYR A 189 3.52 9.63 -5.65
N ILE A 190 4.46 10.51 -5.34
CA ILE A 190 5.86 10.37 -5.76
C ILE A 190 6.73 10.03 -4.55
N PHE A 191 7.38 8.89 -4.60
CA PHE A 191 8.35 8.49 -3.60
C PHE A 191 9.78 8.66 -4.17
N SER A 192 10.55 9.65 -3.67
CA SER A 192 10.25 10.52 -2.57
C SER A 192 10.62 11.98 -2.89
N TYR A 193 10.26 12.91 -2.01
CA TYR A 193 10.61 14.34 -2.14
C TYR A 193 12.12 14.57 -2.30
N THR A 194 12.96 13.84 -1.55
CA THR A 194 14.42 13.94 -1.66
C THR A 194 14.93 13.56 -3.05
N SER A 195 14.26 12.63 -3.73
CA SER A 195 14.62 12.23 -5.09
C SER A 195 14.21 13.24 -6.15
N LEU A 196 13.23 14.09 -5.87
CA LEU A 196 12.85 15.19 -6.77
C LEU A 196 13.89 16.31 -6.79
N LYS A 197 14.57 16.55 -5.66
CA LYS A 197 15.48 17.69 -5.50
C LYS A 197 16.77 17.55 -6.31
N ASP A 198 17.22 16.31 -6.51
CA ASP A 198 18.54 16.02 -7.09
C ASP A 198 18.41 15.21 -8.42
N ASN A 199 17.26 15.24 -9.09
CA ASN A 199 17.00 14.41 -10.25
C ASN A 199 16.90 15.20 -11.56
N GLU A 200 17.58 14.72 -12.60
CA GLU A 200 17.59 15.34 -13.94
C GLU A 200 16.19 15.34 -14.62
N GLU A 201 15.26 14.45 -14.23
CA GLU A 201 13.86 14.46 -14.73
C GLU A 201 13.07 15.67 -14.24
N THR A 202 13.55 16.38 -13.23
CA THR A 202 12.87 17.54 -12.63
C THR A 202 13.51 18.88 -13.00
N SER A 203 14.61 18.85 -13.73
CA SER A 203 15.30 20.02 -14.28
C SER A 203 14.93 20.19 -15.77
#